data_562c4f0d3deccbfba3b8b837baed47a1
#
_entry.id   562c4f0d3deccbfba3b8b837baed47a1
#
_cell.length_a   1.000
_cell.length_b   1.000
_cell.length_c   1.000
_cell.angle_alpha   90.00
_cell.angle_beta   90.00
_cell.angle_gamma   90.00
#
_symmetry.space_group_name_H-M   'P 1'
#
loop_
_entity.id
_entity.type
_entity.pdbx_description
1 polymer ?
#
loop_
_entity_poly.entity_id
_entity_poly.type
_entity_poly.pdbx_seq_one_letter_code
_entity_poly.pdbx_strand_id
1 'polypeptide(L)'
;MEADEVIQAKQNLLQSEIIDKNYDKTAFINFCLSKKENGDDLNNWTLEELTEIVTEFVKNQNEAQQEAQPEEQKVYASNDQPPTEGENPEIKKEDIEKMEKFNAEDSKNFKEKVIACKKLEKSELSDKKIIITVKNPKEKDGGVFGKSYVLYEVHTDPFNWVVYRRYSDFDNLRKLISKHFPSFYVPPLPNKKIGNRRFETDFINKRMKFLNLFINSLCESEVFKCSEILTSFLSYEDRGKFDSKFKEYMTQQPSAYVEEYKTLDGKVTISHDEGNEKYFTNINKYFRLQQQILDRLNYSLKQFFNSMNMVAESLKDVGKNFEILHVLNTRVLMKQTITKSFEELSCFFKNYMKIIIKQNDMVKNHMKDFFKFVNLEGKAYSELIERREELKPKYNTENQKLLAKREKIFATQDITKFELGNDEKNVDRDRILHDKPYAFEHMCANDAANLQKIHNQLGYANKMNMRELKKMIKEYCVRYVDNIKKFNEEFYPSINDLIGSWSNMQNFVMCANMPKAPSAPK
;
A
#
# COMPACT_ATOMS: atom_id res chain seq x y z
N MET A 1 -16.97 50.77 -18.88
CA MET A 1 -16.76 49.47 -19.55
C MET A 1 -15.40 48.86 -19.14
N GLU A 2 -14.30 49.58 -19.27
CA GLU A 2 -12.95 49.02 -18.86
C GLU A 2 -12.81 48.63 -17.40
N ALA A 3 -13.45 49.34 -16.45
CA ALA A 3 -13.36 49.01 -15.01
C ALA A 3 -14.10 47.71 -14.65
N ASP A 4 -15.24 47.46 -15.26
CA ASP A 4 -16.04 46.26 -15.01
C ASP A 4 -15.39 44.99 -15.59
N GLU A 5 -14.69 45.12 -16.72
CA GLU A 5 -13.94 44.01 -17.34
C GLU A 5 -12.73 43.60 -16.50
N VAL A 6 -12.01 44.58 -15.89
CA VAL A 6 -10.89 44.33 -15.00
C VAL A 6 -11.35 43.66 -13.69
N ILE A 7 -12.46 44.11 -13.11
CA ILE A 7 -13.06 43.49 -11.92
C ILE A 7 -13.44 42.05 -12.21
N GLN A 8 -14.06 41.79 -13.34
CA GLN A 8 -14.45 40.45 -13.76
C GLN A 8 -13.23 39.53 -13.98
N ALA A 9 -12.15 40.07 -14.55
CA ALA A 9 -10.89 39.31 -14.73
C ALA A 9 -10.26 38.94 -13.41
N LYS A 10 -10.21 39.84 -12.40
CA LYS A 10 -9.74 39.56 -11.04
C LYS A 10 -10.57 38.48 -10.35
N GLN A 11 -11.89 38.54 -10.45
CA GLN A 11 -12.78 37.54 -9.88
C GLN A 11 -12.57 36.17 -10.53
N ASN A 12 -12.43 36.13 -11.85
CA ASN A 12 -12.15 34.88 -12.57
C ASN A 12 -10.82 34.26 -12.16
N LEU A 13 -9.76 35.07 -11.98
CA LEU A 13 -8.45 34.63 -11.51
C LEU A 13 -8.54 34.00 -10.10
N LEU A 14 -9.20 34.70 -9.16
CA LEU A 14 -9.38 34.20 -7.80
C LEU A 14 -10.26 32.94 -7.76
N GLN A 15 -11.27 32.87 -8.61
CA GLN A 15 -12.12 31.67 -8.73
C GLN A 15 -11.31 30.47 -9.22
N SER A 16 -10.58 30.60 -10.33
CA SER A 16 -9.86 29.49 -10.95
C SER A 16 -8.63 29.04 -10.14
N GLU A 17 -7.88 30.00 -9.58
CA GLU A 17 -6.57 29.68 -8.95
C GLU A 17 -6.68 29.41 -7.45
N ILE A 18 -7.62 30.01 -6.74
CA ILE A 18 -7.77 29.86 -5.28
C ILE A 18 -8.98 29.03 -4.91
N ILE A 19 -10.16 29.34 -5.48
CA ILE A 19 -11.42 28.70 -5.07
C ILE A 19 -11.56 27.31 -5.69
N ASP A 20 -11.40 27.19 -6.99
CA ASP A 20 -11.56 25.90 -7.70
C ASP A 20 -10.44 24.91 -7.37
N LYS A 21 -9.23 25.40 -7.05
CA LYS A 21 -8.11 24.61 -6.53
C LYS A 21 -8.20 24.31 -5.03
N ASN A 22 -9.23 24.81 -4.35
CA ASN A 22 -9.57 24.54 -2.95
C ASN A 22 -8.48 24.95 -1.93
N TYR A 23 -7.80 26.08 -2.20
CA TYR A 23 -6.90 26.69 -1.21
C TYR A 23 -7.68 27.39 -0.09
N ASP A 24 -7.07 27.49 1.10
CA ASP A 24 -7.66 28.17 2.24
C ASP A 24 -7.74 29.68 2.00
N LYS A 25 -8.97 30.20 1.85
CA LYS A 25 -9.25 31.61 1.61
C LYS A 25 -8.73 32.53 2.71
N THR A 26 -8.79 32.08 3.96
CA THR A 26 -8.31 32.86 5.11
C THR A 26 -6.78 32.97 5.08
N ALA A 27 -6.11 31.86 4.76
CA ALA A 27 -4.65 31.86 4.60
C ALA A 27 -4.23 32.73 3.41
N PHE A 28 -4.95 32.74 2.31
CA PHE A 28 -4.69 33.63 1.17
C PHE A 28 -4.86 35.10 1.53
N ILE A 29 -5.97 35.48 2.20
CA ILE A 29 -6.20 36.84 2.66
C ILE A 29 -5.08 37.31 3.59
N ASN A 30 -4.68 36.48 4.57
CA ASN A 30 -3.59 36.79 5.49
C ASN A 30 -2.25 36.95 4.74
N PHE A 31 -2.01 36.14 3.71
CA PHE A 31 -0.81 36.26 2.87
C PHE A 31 -0.82 37.58 2.10
N CYS A 32 -1.95 37.97 1.49
CA CYS A 32 -2.10 39.27 0.85
C CYS A 32 -1.84 40.43 1.81
N LEU A 33 -2.39 40.38 3.02
CA LEU A 33 -2.18 41.40 4.05
C LEU A 33 -0.70 41.49 4.52
N SER A 34 0.06 40.42 4.47
CA SER A 34 1.48 40.40 4.83
C SER A 34 2.41 41.05 3.78
N LYS A 35 1.92 41.21 2.56
CA LYS A 35 2.75 41.75 1.44
C LYS A 35 2.64 43.25 1.24
N LYS A 36 1.71 43.94 1.89
CA LYS A 36 1.62 45.42 1.87
C LYS A 36 1.63 45.98 3.28
N GLU A 37 2.57 46.94 3.51
CA GLU A 37 2.77 47.59 4.80
C GLU A 37 1.63 48.55 5.21
N ASN A 38 0.68 48.89 4.34
CA ASN A 38 -0.30 49.97 4.55
C ASN A 38 -1.77 49.55 4.37
N GLY A 39 -2.18 48.35 4.71
CA GLY A 39 -3.61 48.00 4.87
C GLY A 39 -4.55 48.34 3.69
N ASP A 40 -4.04 48.45 2.48
CA ASP A 40 -4.82 48.78 1.29
C ASP A 40 -5.82 47.67 0.95
N ASP A 41 -7.05 48.08 0.64
CA ASP A 41 -8.13 47.18 0.19
C ASP A 41 -7.69 46.41 -1.06
N LEU A 42 -7.92 45.11 -1.07
CA LEU A 42 -7.65 44.21 -2.21
C LEU A 42 -8.25 44.70 -3.54
N ASN A 43 -9.27 45.55 -3.48
CA ASN A 43 -9.88 46.18 -4.64
C ASN A 43 -8.95 47.15 -5.40
N ASN A 44 -7.92 47.67 -4.74
CA ASN A 44 -6.99 48.66 -5.32
C ASN A 44 -5.79 48.04 -6.04
N TRP A 45 -5.65 46.72 -6.04
CA TRP A 45 -4.55 46.05 -6.71
C TRP A 45 -4.78 45.95 -8.23
N THR A 46 -3.74 46.07 -9.02
CA THR A 46 -3.82 45.81 -10.45
C THR A 46 -4.02 44.29 -10.70
N LEU A 47 -4.46 43.92 -11.89
CA LEU A 47 -4.61 42.50 -12.24
C LEU A 47 -3.23 41.78 -12.26
N GLU A 48 -2.17 42.52 -12.68
CA GLU A 48 -0.80 41.98 -12.70
C GLU A 48 -0.28 41.72 -11.29
N GLU A 49 -0.41 42.67 -10.35
CA GLU A 49 -0.05 42.47 -8.94
C GLU A 49 -0.80 41.33 -8.28
N LEU A 50 -2.08 41.18 -8.57
CA LEU A 50 -2.89 40.09 -8.05
C LEU A 50 -2.44 38.73 -8.62
N THR A 51 -2.07 38.69 -9.91
CA THR A 51 -1.57 37.48 -10.56
C THR A 51 -0.24 37.02 -9.98
N GLU A 52 0.68 37.95 -9.71
CA GLU A 52 1.96 37.65 -9.08
C GLU A 52 1.79 37.09 -7.66
N ILE A 53 0.93 37.69 -6.86
CA ILE A 53 0.68 37.27 -5.48
C ILE A 53 -0.05 35.92 -5.42
N VAL A 54 -1.02 35.69 -6.30
CA VAL A 54 -1.68 34.39 -6.42
C VAL A 54 -0.65 33.31 -6.80
N THR A 55 0.23 33.59 -7.74
CA THR A 55 1.28 32.66 -8.17
C THR A 55 2.26 32.34 -7.04
N GLU A 56 2.69 33.38 -6.31
CA GLU A 56 3.60 33.21 -5.16
C GLU A 56 2.93 32.45 -4.01
N PHE A 57 1.66 32.75 -3.70
CA PHE A 57 0.91 32.03 -2.68
C PHE A 57 0.75 30.55 -3.02
N VAL A 58 0.36 30.23 -4.25
CA VAL A 58 0.22 28.85 -4.74
C VAL A 58 1.56 28.12 -4.66
N LYS A 59 2.66 28.77 -5.04
CA LYS A 59 4.01 28.23 -4.95
C LYS A 59 4.39 27.92 -3.49
N ASN A 60 4.21 28.89 -2.57
CA ASN A 60 4.52 28.71 -1.16
C ASN A 60 3.67 27.63 -0.49
N GLN A 61 2.38 27.50 -0.84
CA GLN A 61 1.52 26.44 -0.35
C GLN A 61 1.96 25.06 -0.85
N ASN A 62 2.42 24.96 -2.08
CA ASN A 62 2.95 23.72 -2.64
C ASN A 62 4.31 23.34 -2.01
N GLU A 63 5.20 24.32 -1.75
CA GLU A 63 6.46 24.10 -1.06
C GLU A 63 6.26 23.73 0.42
N ALA A 64 5.38 24.43 1.14
CA ALA A 64 5.02 24.11 2.52
C ALA A 64 4.34 22.73 2.66
N GLN A 65 3.58 22.29 1.64
CA GLN A 65 3.04 20.95 1.59
C GLN A 65 4.11 19.88 1.32
N GLN A 66 5.20 20.24 0.66
CA GLN A 66 6.36 19.37 0.44
C GLN A 66 7.28 19.30 1.68
N GLU A 67 7.46 20.42 2.40
CA GLU A 67 8.31 20.49 3.60
C GLU A 67 7.62 19.95 4.88
N ALA A 68 6.29 20.05 4.96
CA ALA A 68 5.50 19.54 6.10
C ALA A 68 5.32 18.02 6.11
N GLN A 69 5.90 17.29 5.14
CA GLN A 69 5.90 15.84 5.16
C GLN A 69 7.16 15.34 5.87
N PRO A 70 7.05 14.61 6.99
CA PRO A 70 8.17 13.87 7.55
C PRO A 70 8.78 12.97 6.46
N GLU A 71 10.09 12.81 6.44
CA GLU A 71 10.80 11.98 5.43
C GLU A 71 10.22 10.56 5.28
N GLU A 72 9.59 10.02 6.32
CA GLU A 72 8.86 8.75 6.27
C GLU A 72 7.60 8.75 5.37
N GLN A 73 7.04 9.92 5.02
CA GLN A 73 5.84 9.99 4.14
C GLN A 73 6.19 10.08 2.65
N LYS A 74 7.43 10.39 2.29
CA LYS A 74 7.85 10.42 0.86
C LYS A 74 7.80 9.05 0.17
N VAL A 75 7.83 7.97 0.93
CA VAL A 75 7.80 6.60 0.38
C VAL A 75 6.40 6.17 -0.08
N TYR A 76 5.34 6.82 0.37
CA TYR A 76 3.95 6.37 0.15
C TYR A 76 3.05 7.31 -0.67
N ALA A 77 3.62 8.36 -1.29
CA ALA A 77 2.87 9.15 -2.25
C ALA A 77 2.50 8.28 -3.46
N SER A 78 1.21 8.00 -3.63
CA SER A 78 0.72 7.22 -4.76
C SER A 78 1.02 7.97 -6.05
N ASN A 79 1.97 7.48 -6.84
CA ASN A 79 2.15 7.88 -8.22
C ASN A 79 0.92 7.46 -9.06
N ASP A 80 -0.16 8.24 -9.00
CA ASP A 80 -1.19 8.22 -10.05
C ASP A 80 -0.74 9.07 -11.26
N GLN A 81 0.45 9.69 -11.19
CA GLN A 81 1.11 10.31 -12.33
C GLN A 81 1.96 9.28 -13.08
N PRO A 82 2.07 9.41 -14.41
CA PRO A 82 3.02 8.59 -15.15
C PRO A 82 4.41 8.77 -14.51
N PRO A 83 5.22 7.71 -14.43
CA PRO A 83 6.63 7.89 -14.09
C PRO A 83 7.18 8.94 -15.06
N THR A 84 7.66 10.05 -14.51
CA THR A 84 8.31 11.11 -15.28
C THR A 84 9.46 10.45 -16.06
N GLU A 85 9.49 10.65 -17.37
CA GLU A 85 10.45 10.00 -18.29
C GLU A 85 11.93 10.27 -17.95
N GLY A 86 12.21 11.07 -16.92
CA GLY A 86 13.56 11.46 -16.51
C GLY A 86 14.10 10.85 -15.22
N GLU A 87 13.29 10.26 -14.33
CA GLU A 87 13.72 9.89 -12.98
C GLU A 87 13.92 8.39 -12.70
N ASN A 88 13.47 7.52 -13.59
CA ASN A 88 13.68 6.08 -13.45
C ASN A 88 14.15 5.47 -14.79
N PRO A 89 15.41 5.06 -14.91
CA PRO A 89 15.89 4.44 -16.13
C PRO A 89 15.03 3.22 -16.47
N GLU A 90 14.70 3.07 -17.73
CA GLU A 90 13.92 1.94 -18.21
C GLU A 90 14.64 0.63 -17.85
N ILE A 91 13.99 -0.22 -17.06
CA ILE A 91 14.54 -1.54 -16.75
C ILE A 91 14.44 -2.39 -17.99
N LYS A 92 15.59 -2.65 -18.62
CA LYS A 92 15.68 -3.51 -19.79
C LYS A 92 15.76 -4.98 -19.37
N LYS A 93 15.25 -5.86 -20.22
CA LYS A 93 15.30 -7.30 -20.00
C LYS A 93 16.75 -7.79 -19.81
N GLU A 94 17.69 -7.22 -20.58
CA GLU A 94 19.12 -7.53 -20.51
C GLU A 94 19.74 -7.20 -19.13
N ASP A 95 19.23 -6.18 -18.43
CA ASP A 95 19.73 -5.81 -17.10
C ASP A 95 19.28 -6.82 -16.04
N ILE A 96 18.10 -7.42 -16.23
CA ILE A 96 17.60 -8.49 -15.38
C ILE A 96 18.33 -9.80 -15.67
N GLU A 97 18.63 -10.11 -16.94
CA GLU A 97 19.36 -11.31 -17.36
C GLU A 97 20.80 -11.33 -16.82
N LYS A 98 21.40 -10.16 -16.57
CA LYS A 98 22.73 -10.01 -15.93
C LYS A 98 22.69 -10.24 -14.41
N MET A 99 21.51 -10.32 -13.78
CA MET A 99 21.43 -10.60 -12.36
C MET A 99 21.87 -12.03 -12.05
N GLU A 100 22.61 -12.18 -10.96
CA GLU A 100 22.97 -13.50 -10.46
C GLU A 100 21.70 -14.29 -10.12
N LYS A 101 21.59 -15.51 -10.67
CA LYS A 101 20.48 -16.42 -10.34
C LYS A 101 20.65 -16.88 -8.89
N PHE A 102 19.59 -16.75 -8.10
CA PHE A 102 19.54 -17.27 -6.75
C PHE A 102 18.22 -18.01 -6.52
N ASN A 103 18.26 -19.02 -5.65
CA ASN A 103 17.05 -19.71 -5.26
C ASN A 103 16.45 -19.03 -4.02
N ALA A 104 15.30 -18.40 -4.18
CA ALA A 104 14.60 -17.72 -3.08
C ALA A 104 14.09 -18.70 -1.99
N GLU A 105 13.94 -19.98 -2.33
CA GLU A 105 13.52 -21.02 -1.39
C GLU A 105 14.70 -21.68 -0.65
N ASP A 106 15.93 -21.47 -1.15
CA ASP A 106 17.10 -22.17 -0.64
C ASP A 106 17.61 -21.53 0.65
N SER A 107 17.19 -22.10 1.77
CA SER A 107 17.88 -21.90 3.04
C SER A 107 18.93 -22.97 3.18
N LYS A 108 20.17 -22.66 2.83
CA LYS A 108 21.31 -23.53 3.15
C LYS A 108 21.36 -23.80 4.65
N ASN A 109 21.90 -24.97 5.05
CA ASN A 109 22.10 -25.33 6.45
C ASN A 109 23.12 -24.38 7.10
N PHE A 110 22.63 -23.27 7.60
CA PHE A 110 23.42 -22.34 8.40
C PHE A 110 23.67 -22.95 9.78
N LYS A 111 24.84 -22.67 10.38
CA LYS A 111 25.10 -23.05 11.78
C LYS A 111 24.04 -22.40 12.66
N GLU A 112 23.20 -23.21 13.27
CA GLU A 112 22.06 -22.75 14.04
C GLU A 112 22.40 -22.78 15.55
N LYS A 113 22.03 -21.70 16.24
CA LYS A 113 22.10 -21.63 17.71
C LYS A 113 20.65 -21.60 18.24
N VAL A 114 20.40 -22.46 19.24
CA VAL A 114 19.10 -22.47 19.94
C VAL A 114 19.12 -21.39 21.02
N ILE A 115 18.08 -20.52 21.01
CA ILE A 115 17.87 -19.50 22.02
C ILE A 115 16.58 -19.79 22.75
N ALA A 116 16.61 -19.73 24.09
CA ALA A 116 15.39 -19.72 24.89
C ALA A 116 14.70 -18.34 24.76
N CYS A 117 13.42 -18.36 24.50
CA CYS A 117 12.61 -17.14 24.32
C CYS A 117 11.43 -17.15 25.30
N LYS A 118 10.98 -15.96 25.71
CA LYS A 118 9.76 -15.84 26.48
C LYS A 118 8.56 -16.22 25.61
N LYS A 119 7.69 -17.07 26.12
CA LYS A 119 6.45 -17.43 25.42
C LYS A 119 5.51 -16.25 25.35
N LEU A 120 4.83 -16.13 24.21
CA LEU A 120 3.69 -15.21 24.09
C LEU A 120 2.52 -15.71 24.96
N GLU A 121 1.92 -14.80 25.69
CA GLU A 121 0.69 -15.06 26.42
C GLU A 121 -0.47 -15.16 25.40
N LYS A 122 -1.33 -16.15 25.60
CA LYS A 122 -2.51 -16.32 24.73
C LYS A 122 -3.53 -15.26 25.03
N SER A 123 -4.10 -14.67 23.99
CA SER A 123 -5.27 -13.78 24.07
C SER A 123 -6.56 -14.54 23.81
N GLU A 124 -7.69 -13.86 23.90
CA GLU A 124 -9.00 -14.41 23.54
C GLU A 124 -9.11 -14.86 22.07
N LEU A 125 -8.29 -14.28 21.20
CA LEU A 125 -8.24 -14.58 19.76
C LEU A 125 -7.41 -15.84 19.46
N SER A 126 -6.53 -16.25 20.38
CA SER A 126 -5.61 -17.36 20.16
C SER A 126 -6.35 -18.69 19.96
N ASP A 127 -5.78 -19.56 19.14
CA ASP A 127 -6.29 -20.90 18.83
C ASP A 127 -7.70 -20.94 18.20
N LYS A 128 -8.26 -19.78 17.82
CA LYS A 128 -9.56 -19.69 17.15
C LYS A 128 -9.41 -19.31 15.69
N LYS A 129 -10.30 -19.84 14.85
CA LYS A 129 -10.45 -19.37 13.47
C LYS A 129 -11.27 -18.08 13.50
N ILE A 130 -10.61 -16.95 13.25
CA ILE A 130 -11.22 -15.63 13.23
C ILE A 130 -11.55 -15.28 11.79
N ILE A 131 -12.76 -14.76 11.57
CA ILE A 131 -13.21 -14.23 10.28
C ILE A 131 -13.68 -12.79 10.53
N ILE A 132 -13.05 -11.85 9.83
CA ILE A 132 -13.40 -10.43 9.91
C ILE A 132 -14.14 -10.02 8.66
N THR A 133 -15.27 -9.33 8.83
CA THR A 133 -16.02 -8.72 7.74
C THR A 133 -16.02 -7.20 7.91
N VAL A 134 -15.38 -6.50 6.97
CA VAL A 134 -15.42 -5.03 6.88
C VAL A 134 -16.51 -4.65 5.90
N LYS A 135 -17.54 -3.93 6.36
CA LYS A 135 -18.75 -3.63 5.57
C LYS A 135 -19.35 -2.27 5.95
N ASN A 136 -20.47 -1.92 5.35
CA ASN A 136 -21.34 -0.78 5.71
C ASN A 136 -20.57 0.54 5.89
N PRO A 137 -19.84 1.04 4.87
CA PRO A 137 -19.13 2.29 4.96
C PRO A 137 -20.13 3.44 5.18
N LYS A 138 -19.90 4.29 6.19
CA LYS A 138 -20.72 5.46 6.50
C LYS A 138 -19.86 6.70 6.51
N GLU A 139 -20.25 7.71 5.77
CA GLU A 139 -19.63 9.02 5.85
C GLU A 139 -20.02 9.71 7.15
N LYS A 140 -19.06 10.31 7.80
CA LYS A 140 -19.24 11.13 8.99
C LYS A 140 -18.67 12.51 8.74
N ASP A 141 -19.49 13.51 9.03
CA ASP A 141 -19.05 14.90 8.98
C ASP A 141 -18.16 15.20 10.19
N GLY A 142 -17.05 15.85 9.96
CA GLY A 142 -16.10 16.20 11.00
C GLY A 142 -16.53 17.37 11.89
N GLY A 143 -17.75 17.91 11.71
CA GLY A 143 -18.24 19.10 12.40
C GLY A 143 -17.53 20.39 11.95
N VAL A 144 -17.78 21.49 12.63
CA VAL A 144 -17.35 22.86 12.25
C VAL A 144 -15.83 22.99 12.07
N PHE A 145 -15.02 22.15 12.73
CA PHE A 145 -13.54 22.19 12.67
C PHE A 145 -12.88 20.88 12.23
N GLY A 146 -13.67 19.85 11.89
CA GLY A 146 -13.15 18.53 11.56
C GLY A 146 -13.25 18.18 10.07
N LYS A 147 -12.29 17.39 9.57
CA LYS A 147 -12.39 16.84 8.20
C LYS A 147 -13.35 15.66 8.20
N SER A 148 -14.31 15.64 7.27
CA SER A 148 -15.19 14.49 7.04
C SER A 148 -14.39 13.20 6.79
N TYR A 149 -14.90 12.07 7.24
CA TYR A 149 -14.23 10.77 7.13
C TYR A 149 -15.23 9.63 6.95
N VAL A 150 -14.75 8.48 6.48
CA VAL A 150 -15.55 7.26 6.31
C VAL A 150 -15.28 6.32 7.49
N LEU A 151 -16.35 5.89 8.16
CA LEU A 151 -16.35 4.80 9.13
C LEU A 151 -16.72 3.48 8.44
N TYR A 152 -15.99 2.45 8.76
CA TYR A 152 -16.26 1.08 8.35
C TYR A 152 -16.70 0.26 9.55
N GLU A 153 -17.76 -0.51 9.38
CA GLU A 153 -18.20 -1.51 10.36
C GLU A 153 -17.28 -2.72 10.25
N VAL A 154 -16.67 -3.12 11.36
CA VAL A 154 -15.79 -4.29 11.47
C VAL A 154 -16.49 -5.31 12.35
N HIS A 155 -16.89 -6.42 11.76
CA HIS A 155 -17.56 -7.53 12.43
C HIS A 155 -16.59 -8.69 12.59
N THR A 156 -16.49 -9.25 13.80
CA THR A 156 -15.53 -10.30 14.18
C THR A 156 -16.25 -11.56 14.62
N ASP A 157 -16.18 -12.60 13.80
CA ASP A 157 -16.68 -13.94 14.13
C ASP A 157 -15.55 -14.82 14.70
N PRO A 158 -15.84 -15.71 15.67
CA PRO A 158 -17.14 -16.09 16.23
C PRO A 158 -17.60 -15.28 17.46
N PHE A 159 -16.93 -14.16 17.78
CA PHE A 159 -17.22 -13.36 18.99
C PHE A 159 -18.44 -12.44 18.87
N ASN A 160 -18.93 -12.22 17.65
CA ASN A 160 -19.99 -11.25 17.33
C ASN A 160 -19.65 -9.82 17.77
N TRP A 161 -18.35 -9.49 17.83
CA TRP A 161 -17.94 -8.11 18.10
C TRP A 161 -18.20 -7.24 16.88
N VAL A 162 -18.77 -6.07 17.12
CA VAL A 162 -19.04 -5.07 16.07
C VAL A 162 -18.44 -3.74 16.51
N VAL A 163 -17.47 -3.26 15.75
CA VAL A 163 -16.81 -1.98 16.04
C VAL A 163 -16.78 -1.10 14.79
N TYR A 164 -16.66 0.21 14.99
CA TYR A 164 -16.55 1.18 13.90
C TYR A 164 -15.14 1.78 13.87
N ARG A 165 -14.47 1.65 12.70
CA ARG A 165 -13.08 2.10 12.50
C ARG A 165 -12.96 2.94 11.24
N ARG A 166 -12.22 4.06 11.31
CA ARG A 166 -11.85 4.85 10.14
C ARG A 166 -10.52 4.35 9.57
N TYR A 167 -10.19 4.75 8.35
CA TYR A 167 -8.93 4.34 7.70
C TYR A 167 -7.68 4.61 8.56
N SER A 168 -7.60 5.77 9.22
CA SER A 168 -6.47 6.10 10.10
C SER A 168 -6.33 5.15 11.30
N ASP A 169 -7.42 4.50 11.76
CA ASP A 169 -7.32 3.53 12.83
C ASP A 169 -6.63 2.24 12.35
N PHE A 170 -6.90 1.81 11.11
CA PHE A 170 -6.17 0.70 10.47
C PHE A 170 -4.70 1.06 10.23
N ASP A 171 -4.41 2.29 9.81
CA ASP A 171 -3.04 2.77 9.62
C ASP A 171 -2.24 2.75 10.94
N ASN A 172 -2.86 3.23 12.03
CA ASN A 172 -2.29 3.18 13.37
C ASN A 172 -2.10 1.73 13.85
N LEU A 173 -3.07 0.84 13.59
CA LEU A 173 -2.92 -0.59 13.91
C LEU A 173 -1.70 -1.17 13.18
N ARG A 174 -1.56 -0.92 11.87
CA ARG A 174 -0.43 -1.40 11.08
C ARG A 174 0.91 -0.91 11.64
N LYS A 175 1.00 0.40 11.95
CA LYS A 175 2.20 1.00 12.56
C LYS A 175 2.55 0.36 13.90
N LEU A 176 1.56 0.16 14.76
CA LEU A 176 1.76 -0.49 16.06
C LEU A 176 2.22 -1.93 15.92
N ILE A 177 1.57 -2.71 15.07
CA ILE A 177 1.98 -4.11 14.82
C ILE A 177 3.41 -4.15 14.25
N SER A 178 3.76 -3.29 13.29
CA SER A 178 5.12 -3.21 12.75
C SER A 178 6.16 -2.82 13.80
N LYS A 179 5.81 -1.92 14.71
CA LYS A 179 6.67 -1.46 15.81
C LYS A 179 6.88 -2.56 16.86
N HIS A 180 5.82 -3.26 17.23
CA HIS A 180 5.87 -4.29 18.27
C HIS A 180 6.32 -5.67 17.78
N PHE A 181 6.22 -5.93 16.48
CA PHE A 181 6.60 -7.20 15.83
C PHE A 181 7.53 -6.98 14.63
N PRO A 182 8.71 -6.35 14.81
CA PRO A 182 9.57 -5.90 13.70
C PRO A 182 10.11 -7.03 12.82
N SER A 183 10.18 -8.25 13.34
CA SER A 183 10.69 -9.42 12.62
C SER A 183 9.63 -10.20 11.83
N PHE A 184 8.38 -9.72 11.85
CA PHE A 184 7.25 -10.37 11.16
C PHE A 184 6.74 -9.53 10.01
N TYR A 185 6.23 -10.20 8.98
CA TYR A 185 5.54 -9.55 7.88
C TYR A 185 4.22 -8.95 8.37
N VAL A 186 4.00 -7.67 8.05
CA VAL A 186 2.76 -6.97 8.35
C VAL A 186 2.08 -6.64 7.02
N PRO A 187 0.85 -7.14 6.77
CA PRO A 187 0.15 -6.94 5.52
C PRO A 187 0.04 -5.47 5.11
N PRO A 188 -0.01 -5.16 3.81
CA PRO A 188 -0.11 -3.79 3.34
C PRO A 188 -1.51 -3.22 3.51
N LEU A 189 -1.59 -1.90 3.61
CA LEU A 189 -2.83 -1.13 3.49
C LEU A 189 -2.92 -0.46 2.12
N PRO A 190 -4.15 -0.19 1.61
CA PRO A 190 -4.31 0.64 0.43
C PRO A 190 -3.80 2.05 0.70
N ASN A 191 -3.27 2.69 -0.34
CA ASN A 191 -2.70 4.03 -0.22
C ASN A 191 -3.68 5.06 0.38
N LYS A 192 -3.13 5.97 1.19
CA LYS A 192 -3.87 7.09 1.75
C LYS A 192 -4.14 8.11 0.64
N LYS A 193 -5.41 8.33 0.28
CA LYS A 193 -5.79 9.42 -0.63
C LYS A 193 -6.18 10.67 0.15
N ILE A 194 -5.76 11.82 -0.36
CA ILE A 194 -6.09 13.14 0.17
C ILE A 194 -7.06 13.80 -0.82
N GLY A 195 -8.02 14.60 -0.33
CA GLY A 195 -8.99 15.32 -1.17
C GLY A 195 -10.36 14.63 -1.29
N ASN A 196 -11.27 15.24 -2.08
CA ASN A 196 -12.68 14.85 -2.17
C ASN A 196 -12.92 13.49 -2.83
N ARG A 197 -12.00 13.01 -3.68
CA ARG A 197 -12.06 11.67 -4.29
C ARG A 197 -12.11 10.50 -3.28
N ARG A 198 -11.82 10.77 -2.00
CA ARG A 198 -11.94 9.76 -0.94
C ARG A 198 -13.38 9.35 -0.61
N PHE A 199 -14.36 10.11 -1.08
CA PHE A 199 -15.80 9.85 -0.91
C PHE A 199 -16.45 9.22 -2.15
N GLU A 200 -15.72 9.04 -3.24
CA GLU A 200 -16.23 8.32 -4.41
C GLU A 200 -16.58 6.87 -4.01
N THR A 201 -17.77 6.41 -4.37
CA THR A 201 -18.28 5.08 -4.01
C THR A 201 -17.34 3.96 -4.44
N ASP A 202 -16.79 4.03 -5.66
CA ASP A 202 -15.82 3.04 -6.17
C ASP A 202 -14.55 3.01 -5.34
N PHE A 203 -14.08 4.18 -4.90
CA PHE A 203 -12.90 4.27 -4.06
C PHE A 203 -13.16 3.69 -2.66
N ILE A 204 -14.32 3.99 -2.06
CA ILE A 204 -14.73 3.46 -0.74
C ILE A 204 -14.83 1.93 -0.80
N ASN A 205 -15.51 1.39 -1.83
CA ASN A 205 -15.68 -0.05 -2.00
C ASN A 205 -14.35 -0.76 -2.20
N LYS A 206 -13.47 -0.19 -3.02
CA LYS A 206 -12.12 -0.71 -3.22
C LYS A 206 -11.30 -0.70 -1.94
N ARG A 207 -11.33 0.41 -1.20
CA ARG A 207 -10.65 0.53 0.10
C ARG A 207 -11.18 -0.51 1.09
N MET A 208 -12.49 -0.67 1.19
CA MET A 208 -13.14 -1.66 2.05
C MET A 208 -12.66 -3.09 1.75
N LYS A 209 -12.56 -3.47 0.46
CA LYS A 209 -12.00 -4.75 0.02
C LYS A 209 -10.58 -4.96 0.55
N PHE A 210 -9.69 -3.96 0.42
CA PHE A 210 -8.31 -4.05 0.90
C PHE A 210 -8.19 -4.03 2.43
N LEU A 211 -9.05 -3.27 3.14
CA LEU A 211 -9.12 -3.30 4.61
C LEU A 211 -9.55 -4.68 5.11
N ASN A 212 -10.48 -5.31 4.41
CA ASN A 212 -10.92 -6.67 4.73
C ASN A 212 -9.79 -7.69 4.54
N LEU A 213 -9.02 -7.59 3.45
CA LEU A 213 -7.83 -8.43 3.24
C LEU A 213 -6.79 -8.21 4.33
N PHE A 214 -6.45 -6.95 4.63
CA PHE A 214 -5.48 -6.59 5.65
C PHE A 214 -5.78 -7.19 7.02
N ILE A 215 -7.01 -6.98 7.52
CA ILE A 215 -7.36 -7.40 8.88
C ILE A 215 -7.46 -8.93 9.00
N ASN A 216 -7.98 -9.62 7.98
CA ASN A 216 -8.01 -11.07 7.96
C ASN A 216 -6.61 -11.68 7.91
N SER A 217 -5.69 -11.11 7.10
CA SER A 217 -4.28 -11.55 7.06
C SER A 217 -3.57 -11.37 8.40
N LEU A 218 -3.89 -10.31 9.17
CA LEU A 218 -3.37 -10.18 10.54
C LEU A 218 -3.89 -11.33 11.43
N CYS A 219 -5.16 -11.69 11.29
CA CYS A 219 -5.79 -12.77 12.07
C CYS A 219 -5.34 -14.19 11.67
N GLU A 220 -4.63 -14.37 10.54
CA GLU A 220 -3.98 -15.63 10.18
C GLU A 220 -2.72 -15.91 11.00
N SER A 221 -2.10 -14.87 11.56
CA SER A 221 -0.89 -15.01 12.36
C SER A 221 -1.21 -15.24 13.83
N GLU A 222 -0.85 -16.42 14.35
CA GLU A 222 -0.99 -16.72 15.79
C GLU A 222 -0.23 -15.73 16.67
N VAL A 223 0.91 -15.20 16.17
CA VAL A 223 1.69 -14.19 16.89
C VAL A 223 0.89 -12.90 17.07
N PHE A 224 0.21 -12.43 16.03
CA PHE A 224 -0.59 -11.21 16.12
C PHE A 224 -1.87 -11.43 16.92
N LYS A 225 -2.46 -12.62 16.87
CA LYS A 225 -3.61 -12.99 17.72
C LYS A 225 -3.29 -12.93 19.21
N CYS A 226 -2.04 -13.20 19.61
CA CYS A 226 -1.61 -13.05 21.00
C CYS A 226 -1.43 -11.58 21.42
N SER A 227 -1.62 -10.59 20.53
CA SER A 227 -1.42 -9.17 20.82
C SER A 227 -2.68 -8.50 21.35
N GLU A 228 -2.57 -7.86 22.51
CA GLU A 228 -3.63 -6.97 23.02
C GLU A 228 -3.98 -5.84 22.05
N ILE A 229 -3.02 -5.39 21.23
CA ILE A 229 -3.24 -4.34 20.22
C ILE A 229 -4.31 -4.77 19.22
N LEU A 230 -4.21 -6.01 18.70
CA LEU A 230 -5.18 -6.54 17.76
C LEU A 230 -6.53 -6.80 18.45
N THR A 231 -6.52 -7.39 19.64
CA THR A 231 -7.74 -7.62 20.42
C THR A 231 -8.48 -6.32 20.72
N SER A 232 -7.77 -5.28 21.20
CA SER A 232 -8.36 -3.96 21.47
C SER A 232 -8.91 -3.30 20.20
N PHE A 233 -8.25 -3.49 19.04
CA PHE A 233 -8.77 -2.99 17.77
C PHE A 233 -10.10 -3.64 17.39
N LEU A 234 -10.27 -4.92 17.64
CA LEU A 234 -11.43 -5.70 17.25
C LEU A 234 -12.60 -5.65 18.25
N SER A 235 -12.31 -5.40 19.56
CA SER A 235 -13.31 -5.53 20.62
C SER A 235 -13.79 -4.21 21.22
N TYR A 236 -12.98 -3.13 21.21
CA TYR A 236 -13.36 -1.88 21.89
C TYR A 236 -14.38 -1.09 21.09
N GLU A 237 -15.64 -1.11 21.52
CA GLU A 237 -16.75 -0.35 20.93
C GLU A 237 -16.67 1.14 21.29
N ASP A 238 -16.36 1.45 22.54
CA ASP A 238 -16.25 2.84 23.01
C ASP A 238 -15.04 3.55 22.38
N ARG A 239 -15.32 4.64 21.68
CA ARG A 239 -14.32 5.42 20.96
C ARG A 239 -13.27 6.05 21.88
N GLY A 240 -13.70 6.54 23.05
CA GLY A 240 -12.80 7.19 24.00
C GLY A 240 -11.80 6.21 24.61
N LYS A 241 -12.27 5.02 24.99
CA LYS A 241 -11.42 3.93 25.48
C LYS A 241 -10.44 3.46 24.40
N PHE A 242 -10.93 3.29 23.17
CA PHE A 242 -10.09 2.92 22.04
C PHE A 242 -8.96 3.94 21.79
N ASP A 243 -9.30 5.22 21.66
CA ASP A 243 -8.32 6.29 21.40
C ASP A 243 -7.29 6.42 22.53
N SER A 244 -7.72 6.31 23.80
CA SER A 244 -6.84 6.34 24.97
C SER A 244 -5.85 5.16 24.95
N LYS A 245 -6.35 3.95 24.72
CA LYS A 245 -5.51 2.73 24.70
C LYS A 245 -4.54 2.72 23.54
N PHE A 246 -4.96 3.18 22.36
CA PHE A 246 -4.08 3.29 21.20
C PHE A 246 -2.99 4.34 21.37
N LYS A 247 -3.28 5.47 22.05
CA LYS A 247 -2.24 6.44 22.46
C LYS A 247 -1.23 5.81 23.41
N GLU A 248 -1.69 5.04 24.40
CA GLU A 248 -0.81 4.31 25.31
C GLU A 248 0.14 3.38 24.55
N TYR A 249 -0.38 2.55 23.63
CA TYR A 249 0.45 1.65 22.80
C TYR A 249 1.45 2.42 21.92
N MET A 250 1.10 3.60 21.41
CA MET A 250 2.02 4.43 20.61
C MET A 250 3.19 4.93 21.44
N THR A 251 2.99 5.26 22.72
CA THR A 251 4.05 5.76 23.62
C THR A 251 4.88 4.63 24.22
N GLN A 252 4.30 3.42 24.36
CA GLN A 252 5.03 2.27 24.88
C GLN A 252 6.23 1.94 23.98
N GLN A 253 7.38 1.78 24.60
CA GLN A 253 8.54 1.24 23.90
C GLN A 253 8.29 -0.25 23.60
N PRO A 254 8.72 -0.75 22.43
CA PRO A 254 8.62 -2.17 22.10
C PRO A 254 9.58 -3.04 22.92
N SER A 255 9.91 -2.64 24.14
CA SER A 255 10.96 -3.14 24.99
C SER A 255 10.88 -4.65 25.23
N ALA A 256 9.70 -5.15 25.52
CA ALA A 256 9.53 -6.57 25.83
C ALA A 256 9.77 -7.50 24.62
N TYR A 257 9.57 -7.01 23.40
CA TYR A 257 9.77 -7.80 22.19
C TYR A 257 11.21 -7.73 21.66
N VAL A 258 11.88 -6.61 21.91
CA VAL A 258 13.28 -6.39 21.50
C VAL A 258 14.26 -7.02 22.50
N GLU A 259 13.88 -7.10 23.78
CA GLU A 259 14.74 -7.61 24.86
C GLU A 259 14.61 -9.10 25.10
N GLU A 260 13.41 -9.64 24.93
CA GLU A 260 13.11 -11.05 25.12
C GLU A 260 12.42 -11.59 23.87
N TYR A 261 13.05 -12.53 23.17
CA TYR A 261 12.42 -13.20 22.04
C TYR A 261 11.17 -13.94 22.51
N LYS A 262 10.01 -13.47 22.06
CA LYS A 262 8.74 -14.11 22.36
C LYS A 262 8.37 -15.05 21.23
N THR A 263 8.11 -16.29 21.53
CA THR A 263 7.60 -17.30 20.59
C THR A 263 6.51 -18.11 21.24
N LEU A 264 5.71 -18.80 20.43
CA LEU A 264 4.69 -19.71 20.95
C LEU A 264 5.32 -20.93 21.66
N ASP A 265 6.49 -21.39 21.19
CA ASP A 265 7.15 -22.60 21.65
C ASP A 265 8.20 -22.36 22.75
N GLY A 266 8.56 -21.12 23.02
CA GLY A 266 9.57 -20.72 24.00
C GLY A 266 11.02 -21.04 23.61
N LYS A 267 11.27 -21.61 22.45
CA LYS A 267 12.60 -21.86 21.88
C LYS A 267 12.64 -21.50 20.40
N VAL A 268 13.71 -20.88 19.96
CA VAL A 268 13.94 -20.55 18.56
C VAL A 268 15.37 -20.92 18.17
N THR A 269 15.50 -21.59 17.05
CA THR A 269 16.78 -21.83 16.40
C THR A 269 17.09 -20.64 15.51
N ILE A 270 18.21 -19.97 15.71
CA ILE A 270 18.65 -18.80 14.93
C ILE A 270 19.91 -19.12 14.14
N SER A 271 19.99 -18.51 12.96
CA SER A 271 21.13 -18.66 12.06
C SER A 271 22.08 -17.45 12.21
N HIS A 272 23.38 -17.73 12.24
CA HIS A 272 24.45 -16.75 12.46
C HIS A 272 25.39 -16.60 11.27
N ASP A 273 25.03 -17.10 10.08
CA ASP A 273 25.97 -17.18 8.97
C ASP A 273 25.94 -15.95 8.04
N GLU A 274 27.11 -15.59 7.49
CA GLU A 274 27.29 -14.57 6.45
C GLU A 274 26.53 -14.88 5.14
N GLY A 275 26.25 -16.15 4.85
CA GLY A 275 25.43 -16.56 3.72
C GLY A 275 24.03 -15.94 3.70
N ASN A 276 23.50 -15.58 4.88
CA ASN A 276 22.24 -14.86 4.98
C ASN A 276 22.31 -13.46 4.37
N GLU A 277 23.45 -12.79 4.42
CA GLU A 277 23.62 -11.45 3.90
C GLU A 277 23.44 -11.40 2.38
N LYS A 278 24.08 -12.36 1.67
CA LYS A 278 23.92 -12.48 0.23
C LYS A 278 22.46 -12.77 -0.16
N TYR A 279 21.79 -13.63 0.62
CA TYR A 279 20.37 -13.93 0.40
C TYR A 279 19.50 -12.68 0.53
N PHE A 280 19.62 -11.93 1.64
CA PHE A 280 18.82 -10.72 1.88
C PHE A 280 19.15 -9.60 0.89
N THR A 281 20.40 -9.46 0.47
CA THR A 281 20.79 -8.51 -0.59
C THR A 281 20.10 -8.83 -1.91
N ASN A 282 20.08 -10.10 -2.32
CA ASN A 282 19.49 -10.53 -3.57
C ASN A 282 17.95 -10.40 -3.54
N ILE A 283 17.31 -10.79 -2.44
CA ILE A 283 15.85 -10.70 -2.32
C ILE A 283 15.38 -9.23 -2.25
N ASN A 284 16.14 -8.35 -1.59
CA ASN A 284 15.86 -6.93 -1.57
C ASN A 284 15.98 -6.30 -2.98
N LYS A 285 17.01 -6.67 -3.73
CA LYS A 285 17.16 -6.28 -5.13
C LYS A 285 15.98 -6.75 -5.98
N TYR A 286 15.54 -7.99 -5.78
CA TYR A 286 14.35 -8.54 -6.44
C TYR A 286 13.10 -7.69 -6.16
N PHE A 287 12.79 -7.37 -4.90
CA PHE A 287 11.61 -6.58 -4.57
C PHE A 287 11.67 -5.16 -5.14
N ARG A 288 12.83 -4.52 -5.14
CA ARG A 288 12.98 -3.18 -5.75
C ARG A 288 12.70 -3.21 -7.25
N LEU A 289 13.24 -4.18 -7.97
CA LEU A 289 13.00 -4.34 -9.41
C LEU A 289 11.54 -4.72 -9.68
N GLN A 290 10.99 -5.65 -8.91
CA GLN A 290 9.59 -6.04 -9.00
C GLN A 290 8.66 -4.84 -8.82
N GLN A 291 8.89 -4.00 -7.82
CA GLN A 291 8.09 -2.79 -7.60
C GLN A 291 8.10 -1.87 -8.82
N GLN A 292 9.27 -1.58 -9.39
CA GLN A 292 9.39 -0.72 -10.56
C GLN A 292 8.63 -1.28 -11.77
N ILE A 293 8.74 -2.60 -12.00
CA ILE A 293 8.03 -3.29 -13.08
C ILE A 293 6.52 -3.25 -12.83
N LEU A 294 6.08 -3.55 -11.60
CA LEU A 294 4.66 -3.56 -11.26
C LEU A 294 4.02 -2.16 -11.24
N ASP A 295 4.76 -1.12 -10.90
CA ASP A 295 4.26 0.26 -11.00
C ASP A 295 3.98 0.62 -12.47
N ARG A 296 4.89 0.27 -13.40
CA ARG A 296 4.67 0.43 -14.85
C ARG A 296 3.50 -0.41 -15.37
N LEU A 297 3.44 -1.69 -14.97
CA LEU A 297 2.34 -2.59 -15.34
C LEU A 297 1.00 -2.05 -14.86
N ASN A 298 0.92 -1.59 -13.60
CA ASN A 298 -0.30 -0.99 -13.06
C ASN A 298 -0.73 0.28 -13.82
N TYR A 299 0.23 1.10 -14.25
CA TYR A 299 -0.04 2.25 -15.10
C TYR A 299 -0.61 1.81 -16.46
N SER A 300 0.05 0.88 -17.15
CA SER A 300 -0.41 0.37 -18.45
C SER A 300 -1.80 -0.28 -18.36
N LEU A 301 -2.05 -1.07 -17.30
CA LEU A 301 -3.39 -1.65 -17.05
C LEU A 301 -4.45 -0.59 -16.76
N LYS A 302 -4.09 0.52 -16.11
CA LYS A 302 -5.01 1.66 -15.91
C LYS A 302 -5.36 2.31 -17.24
N GLN A 303 -4.38 2.54 -18.10
CA GLN A 303 -4.61 3.09 -19.45
C GLN A 303 -5.47 2.15 -20.29
N PHE A 304 -5.14 0.87 -20.33
CA PHE A 304 -5.94 -0.14 -21.02
C PHE A 304 -7.40 -0.13 -20.55
N PHE A 305 -7.64 -0.14 -19.24
CA PHE A 305 -8.98 -0.08 -18.67
C PHE A 305 -9.75 1.17 -19.10
N ASN A 306 -9.11 2.33 -19.08
CA ASN A 306 -9.74 3.59 -19.50
C ASN A 306 -10.06 3.59 -21.00
N SER A 307 -9.15 3.08 -21.84
CA SER A 307 -9.36 2.98 -23.28
C SER A 307 -10.51 2.04 -23.62
N MET A 308 -10.65 0.92 -22.93
CA MET A 308 -11.78 -0.01 -23.12
C MET A 308 -13.13 0.63 -22.73
N ASN A 309 -13.15 1.47 -21.69
CA ASN A 309 -14.35 2.24 -21.35
C ASN A 309 -14.73 3.24 -22.46
N MET A 310 -13.73 3.91 -23.05
CA MET A 310 -13.98 4.80 -24.19
C MET A 310 -14.53 4.04 -25.41
N VAL A 311 -13.98 2.84 -25.70
CA VAL A 311 -14.51 1.95 -26.75
C VAL A 311 -15.97 1.59 -26.45
N ALA A 312 -16.29 1.22 -25.21
CA ALA A 312 -17.67 0.88 -24.83
C ALA A 312 -18.65 2.06 -25.05
N GLU A 313 -18.27 3.28 -24.65
CA GLU A 313 -19.12 4.47 -24.90
C GLU A 313 -19.26 4.77 -26.40
N SER A 314 -18.20 4.61 -27.19
CA SER A 314 -18.28 4.77 -28.66
C SER A 314 -19.23 3.75 -29.30
N LEU A 315 -19.17 2.48 -28.88
CA LEU A 315 -20.10 1.43 -29.36
C LEU A 315 -21.56 1.72 -28.99
N LYS A 316 -21.79 2.28 -27.79
CA LYS A 316 -23.10 2.73 -27.35
C LYS A 316 -23.67 3.81 -28.26
N ASP A 317 -22.85 4.82 -28.59
CA ASP A 317 -23.26 5.91 -29.45
C ASP A 317 -23.53 5.45 -30.91
N VAL A 318 -22.70 4.57 -31.44
CA VAL A 318 -22.94 3.93 -32.74
C VAL A 318 -24.27 3.17 -32.72
N GLY A 319 -24.53 2.37 -31.68
CA GLY A 319 -25.79 1.65 -31.54
C GLY A 319 -27.02 2.55 -31.48
N LYS A 320 -26.93 3.71 -30.78
CA LYS A 320 -28.00 4.72 -30.74
C LYS A 320 -28.25 5.36 -32.10
N ASN A 321 -27.19 5.67 -32.84
CA ASN A 321 -27.35 6.28 -34.17
C ASN A 321 -28.05 5.33 -35.14
N PHE A 322 -27.75 4.03 -35.11
CA PHE A 322 -28.47 3.03 -35.89
C PHE A 322 -29.95 2.91 -35.46
N GLU A 323 -30.27 3.03 -34.17
CA GLU A 323 -31.65 3.07 -33.69
C GLU A 323 -32.41 4.29 -34.24
N ILE A 324 -31.78 5.47 -34.26
CA ILE A 324 -32.38 6.69 -34.84
C ILE A 324 -32.59 6.51 -36.32
N LEU A 325 -31.65 5.93 -37.08
CA LEU A 325 -31.80 5.61 -38.50
C LEU A 325 -32.93 4.61 -38.73
N HIS A 326 -33.10 3.61 -37.90
CA HIS A 326 -34.22 2.67 -37.94
C HIS A 326 -35.55 3.42 -37.82
N VAL A 327 -35.70 4.28 -36.80
CA VAL A 327 -36.91 5.07 -36.58
C VAL A 327 -37.20 6.01 -37.77
N LEU A 328 -36.16 6.71 -38.26
CA LEU A 328 -36.30 7.61 -39.42
C LEU A 328 -36.79 6.86 -40.67
N ASN A 329 -36.16 5.74 -41.01
CA ASN A 329 -36.51 4.94 -42.18
C ASN A 329 -37.91 4.29 -42.09
N THR A 330 -38.36 3.98 -40.87
CA THR A 330 -39.73 3.52 -40.61
C THR A 330 -40.75 4.63 -40.92
N ARG A 331 -40.43 5.90 -40.58
CA ARG A 331 -41.33 7.06 -40.83
C ARG A 331 -41.46 7.42 -42.28
N VAL A 332 -40.42 7.23 -43.08
CA VAL A 332 -40.46 7.51 -44.54
C VAL A 332 -40.83 6.28 -45.37
N LEU A 333 -41.31 5.19 -44.74
CA LEU A 333 -41.76 3.95 -45.37
C LEU A 333 -40.74 3.34 -46.35
N MET A 334 -39.46 3.37 -45.93
CA MET A 334 -38.38 2.72 -46.67
C MET A 334 -38.58 1.20 -46.76
N LYS A 335 -37.86 0.55 -47.69
CA LYS A 335 -37.90 -0.92 -47.86
C LYS A 335 -37.64 -1.61 -46.50
N GLN A 336 -38.48 -2.55 -46.15
CA GLN A 336 -38.43 -3.29 -44.88
C GLN A 336 -37.03 -3.89 -44.60
N THR A 337 -36.32 -4.34 -45.64
CA THR A 337 -34.97 -4.88 -45.54
C THR A 337 -33.97 -3.85 -44.98
N ILE A 338 -34.03 -2.58 -45.44
CA ILE A 338 -33.15 -1.48 -44.98
C ILE A 338 -33.46 -1.14 -43.52
N THR A 339 -34.76 -0.95 -43.23
CA THR A 339 -35.21 -0.62 -41.87
C THR A 339 -34.79 -1.69 -40.85
N LYS A 340 -34.98 -2.96 -41.22
CA LYS A 340 -34.56 -4.09 -40.37
C LYS A 340 -33.03 -4.18 -40.21
N SER A 341 -32.25 -3.84 -41.24
CA SER A 341 -30.80 -3.80 -41.15
C SER A 341 -30.29 -2.82 -40.10
N PHE A 342 -30.92 -1.64 -39.98
CA PHE A 342 -30.54 -0.67 -38.95
C PHE A 342 -30.93 -1.12 -37.54
N GLU A 343 -32.05 -1.83 -37.38
CA GLU A 343 -32.47 -2.43 -36.12
C GLU A 343 -31.44 -3.48 -35.65
N GLU A 344 -31.05 -4.39 -36.52
CA GLU A 344 -30.07 -5.45 -36.23
C GLU A 344 -28.69 -4.87 -35.93
N LEU A 345 -28.24 -3.83 -36.67
CA LEU A 345 -27.00 -3.13 -36.37
C LEU A 345 -27.03 -2.45 -34.98
N SER A 346 -28.15 -1.81 -34.64
CA SER A 346 -28.33 -1.22 -33.31
C SER A 346 -28.21 -2.28 -32.20
N CYS A 347 -28.92 -3.40 -32.36
CA CYS A 347 -28.86 -4.51 -31.40
C CYS A 347 -27.45 -5.09 -31.29
N PHE A 348 -26.76 -5.29 -32.41
CA PHE A 348 -25.40 -5.79 -32.45
C PHE A 348 -24.44 -4.88 -31.66
N PHE A 349 -24.38 -3.58 -31.94
CA PHE A 349 -23.47 -2.67 -31.27
C PHE A 349 -23.79 -2.49 -29.78
N LYS A 350 -25.05 -2.52 -29.39
CA LYS A 350 -25.48 -2.52 -27.99
C LYS A 350 -25.04 -3.79 -27.23
N ASN A 351 -25.10 -4.95 -27.88
CA ASN A 351 -24.63 -6.20 -27.31
C ASN A 351 -23.10 -6.22 -27.22
N TYR A 352 -22.42 -5.77 -28.27
CA TYR A 352 -20.96 -5.66 -28.26
C TYR A 352 -20.46 -4.76 -27.13
N MET A 353 -21.08 -3.59 -26.93
CA MET A 353 -20.80 -2.73 -25.78
C MET A 353 -20.91 -3.46 -24.44
N LYS A 354 -21.99 -4.22 -24.22
CA LYS A 354 -22.17 -4.99 -22.97
C LYS A 354 -21.06 -6.00 -22.75
N ILE A 355 -20.63 -6.68 -23.81
CA ILE A 355 -19.54 -7.66 -23.76
C ILE A 355 -18.22 -6.95 -23.40
N ILE A 356 -17.91 -5.82 -24.04
CA ILE A 356 -16.70 -5.03 -23.73
C ILE A 356 -16.68 -4.56 -22.28
N ILE A 357 -17.80 -4.07 -21.75
CA ILE A 357 -17.90 -3.67 -20.33
C ILE A 357 -17.61 -4.86 -19.42
N LYS A 358 -18.23 -6.01 -19.69
CA LYS A 358 -18.01 -7.25 -18.92
C LYS A 358 -16.55 -7.69 -18.96
N GLN A 359 -15.92 -7.69 -20.14
CA GLN A 359 -14.49 -8.02 -20.32
C GLN A 359 -13.59 -7.04 -19.56
N ASN A 360 -13.90 -5.75 -19.62
CA ASN A 360 -13.12 -4.72 -18.93
C ASN A 360 -13.18 -4.86 -17.40
N ASP A 361 -14.34 -5.22 -16.85
CA ASP A 361 -14.49 -5.52 -15.42
C ASP A 361 -13.67 -6.74 -14.98
N MET A 362 -13.59 -7.77 -15.82
CA MET A 362 -12.73 -8.93 -15.55
C MET A 362 -11.24 -8.55 -15.53
N VAL A 363 -10.79 -7.77 -16.52
CA VAL A 363 -9.41 -7.24 -16.55
C VAL A 363 -9.14 -6.36 -15.34
N LYS A 364 -10.10 -5.51 -14.93
CA LYS A 364 -10.00 -4.70 -13.71
C LYS A 364 -9.78 -5.57 -12.47
N ASN A 365 -10.59 -6.60 -12.29
CA ASN A 365 -10.58 -7.42 -11.09
C ASN A 365 -9.37 -8.37 -11.02
N HIS A 366 -9.09 -9.10 -12.11
CA HIS A 366 -8.10 -10.18 -12.13
C HIS A 366 -6.71 -9.74 -12.55
N MET A 367 -6.57 -8.59 -13.22
CA MET A 367 -5.27 -8.06 -13.62
C MET A 367 -4.92 -6.80 -12.82
N LYS A 368 -5.64 -5.70 -13.02
CA LYS A 368 -5.32 -4.41 -12.42
C LYS A 368 -5.32 -4.43 -10.89
N ASP A 369 -6.37 -4.95 -10.26
CA ASP A 369 -6.48 -4.97 -8.80
C ASP A 369 -5.58 -6.03 -8.18
N PHE A 370 -5.40 -7.17 -8.84
CA PHE A 370 -4.50 -8.22 -8.42
C PHE A 370 -3.04 -7.74 -8.40
N PHE A 371 -2.51 -7.22 -9.52
CA PHE A 371 -1.13 -6.75 -9.57
C PHE A 371 -0.88 -5.51 -8.71
N LYS A 372 -1.91 -4.67 -8.50
CA LYS A 372 -1.82 -3.59 -7.51
C LYS A 372 -1.64 -4.15 -6.08
N PHE A 373 -2.35 -5.21 -5.73
CA PHE A 373 -2.19 -5.85 -4.43
C PHE A 373 -0.81 -6.50 -4.28
N VAL A 374 -0.34 -7.22 -5.30
CA VAL A 374 1.01 -7.82 -5.33
C VAL A 374 2.11 -6.76 -5.13
N ASN A 375 1.95 -5.59 -5.76
CA ASN A 375 2.88 -4.48 -5.58
C ASN A 375 2.90 -3.95 -4.13
N LEU A 376 1.73 -3.82 -3.50
CA LEU A 376 1.63 -3.42 -2.10
C LEU A 376 2.27 -4.47 -1.16
N GLU A 377 2.07 -5.76 -1.44
CA GLU A 377 2.73 -6.84 -0.69
C GLU A 377 4.26 -6.78 -0.85
N GLY A 378 4.77 -6.59 -2.07
CA GLY A 378 6.20 -6.43 -2.32
C GLY A 378 6.81 -5.29 -1.50
N LYS A 379 6.11 -4.14 -1.40
CA LYS A 379 6.51 -3.02 -0.53
C LYS A 379 6.55 -3.42 0.94
N ALA A 380 5.55 -4.14 1.42
CA ALA A 380 5.50 -4.60 2.81
C ALA A 380 6.59 -5.62 3.14
N TYR A 381 7.01 -6.45 2.19
CA TYR A 381 8.18 -7.34 2.34
C TYR A 381 9.51 -6.57 2.29
N SER A 382 9.62 -5.54 1.46
CA SER A 382 10.79 -4.64 1.52
C SER A 382 10.93 -3.98 2.89
N GLU A 383 9.83 -3.46 3.46
CA GLU A 383 9.84 -2.91 4.82
C GLU A 383 10.26 -3.93 5.89
N LEU A 384 9.86 -5.19 5.75
CA LEU A 384 10.30 -6.26 6.65
C LEU A 384 11.81 -6.44 6.60
N ILE A 385 12.41 -6.43 5.41
CA ILE A 385 13.84 -6.55 5.21
C ILE A 385 14.56 -5.30 5.73
N GLU A 386 14.03 -4.11 5.48
CA GLU A 386 14.58 -2.83 5.96
C GLU A 386 14.68 -2.81 7.50
N ARG A 387 13.64 -3.24 8.21
CA ARG A 387 13.67 -3.35 9.68
C ARG A 387 14.77 -4.29 10.19
N ARG A 388 15.07 -5.35 9.44
CA ARG A 388 16.21 -6.22 9.72
C ARG A 388 17.55 -5.51 9.46
N GLU A 389 17.66 -4.80 8.34
CA GLU A 389 18.89 -4.07 7.98
C GLU A 389 19.24 -2.97 8.98
N GLU A 390 18.26 -2.35 9.66
CA GLU A 390 18.47 -1.36 10.72
C GLU A 390 19.20 -1.92 11.96
N LEU A 391 19.20 -3.23 12.18
CA LEU A 391 19.91 -3.86 13.29
C LEU A 391 21.42 -3.91 13.06
N LYS A 392 21.90 -3.94 11.82
CA LYS A 392 23.32 -4.01 11.48
C LYS A 392 24.13 -2.80 11.94
N PRO A 393 23.75 -1.55 11.60
CA PRO A 393 24.47 -0.37 12.07
C PRO A 393 24.44 -0.28 13.60
N LYS A 394 23.36 -0.69 14.27
CA LYS A 394 23.30 -0.76 15.74
C LYS A 394 24.34 -1.73 16.28
N TYR A 395 24.42 -2.94 15.73
CA TYR A 395 25.43 -3.93 16.10
C TYR A 395 26.85 -3.41 15.89
N ASN A 396 27.13 -2.84 14.70
CA ASN A 396 28.46 -2.32 14.39
C ASN A 396 28.88 -1.18 15.31
N THR A 397 27.96 -0.27 15.63
CA THR A 397 28.21 0.86 16.53
C THR A 397 28.52 0.37 17.95
N GLU A 398 27.74 -0.54 18.50
CA GLU A 398 27.96 -1.09 19.83
C GLU A 398 29.24 -1.94 19.87
N ASN A 399 29.54 -2.69 18.83
CA ASN A 399 30.80 -3.45 18.73
C ASN A 399 32.02 -2.51 18.70
N GLN A 400 31.97 -1.41 17.93
CA GLN A 400 33.05 -0.41 17.89
C GLN A 400 33.23 0.28 19.26
N LYS A 401 32.14 0.62 19.95
CA LYS A 401 32.20 1.20 21.31
C LYS A 401 32.87 0.21 22.30
N LEU A 402 32.47 -1.04 22.22
CA LEU A 402 33.03 -2.08 23.07
C LEU A 402 34.52 -2.29 22.82
N LEU A 403 34.96 -2.35 21.55
CA LEU A 403 36.36 -2.45 21.18
C LEU A 403 37.16 -1.21 21.64
N ALA A 404 36.64 -0.02 21.45
CA ALA A 404 37.30 1.22 21.90
C ALA A 404 37.41 1.29 23.44
N LYS A 405 36.39 0.84 24.17
CA LYS A 405 36.41 0.73 25.64
C LYS A 405 37.48 -0.27 26.09
N ARG A 406 37.54 -1.43 25.42
CA ARG A 406 38.56 -2.45 25.65
C ARG A 406 40.00 -1.89 25.51
N GLU A 407 40.27 -1.21 24.39
CA GLU A 407 41.59 -0.62 24.14
C GLU A 407 41.98 0.41 25.21
N LYS A 408 41.01 1.27 25.63
CA LYS A 408 41.24 2.23 26.72
C LYS A 408 41.58 1.55 28.05
N ILE A 409 40.89 0.48 28.43
CA ILE A 409 41.18 -0.28 29.68
C ILE A 409 42.60 -0.77 29.67
N PHE A 410 43.09 -1.29 28.56
CA PHE A 410 44.45 -1.84 28.48
C PHE A 410 45.54 -0.77 28.28
N ALA A 411 45.21 0.37 27.69
CA ALA A 411 46.16 1.49 27.53
C ALA A 411 46.43 2.23 28.84
N THR A 412 45.42 2.40 29.70
CA THR A 412 45.54 3.21 30.92
C THR A 412 45.99 2.42 32.15
N GLN A 413 45.88 1.11 32.15
CA GLN A 413 46.13 0.20 33.30
C GLN A 413 45.42 0.63 34.61
N ASP A 414 44.48 1.57 34.52
CA ASP A 414 43.75 2.13 35.66
C ASP A 414 42.36 1.50 35.76
N ILE A 415 42.28 0.49 36.58
CA ILE A 415 41.07 -0.32 36.80
C ILE A 415 39.96 0.51 37.47
N THR A 416 40.31 1.56 38.22
CA THR A 416 39.33 2.33 39.01
C THR A 416 38.40 3.18 38.15
N LYS A 417 38.75 3.43 36.91
CA LYS A 417 37.94 4.21 35.95
C LYS A 417 36.79 3.44 35.29
N PHE A 418 36.72 2.13 35.50
CA PHE A 418 35.75 1.28 34.81
C PHE A 418 34.88 0.56 35.83
N GLU A 419 33.56 0.57 35.57
CA GLU A 419 32.62 -0.17 36.41
C GLU A 419 32.81 -1.68 36.28
N LEU A 420 32.96 -2.36 37.40
CA LEU A 420 32.90 -3.80 37.45
C LEU A 420 31.46 -4.26 37.20
N GLY A 421 31.27 -5.35 36.46
CA GLY A 421 29.97 -5.95 36.27
C GLY A 421 29.34 -6.45 37.59
N ASN A 422 28.09 -6.89 37.53
CA ASN A 422 27.25 -7.20 38.71
C ASN A 422 27.78 -8.18 39.73
N ASP A 423 28.95 -8.81 39.49
CA ASP A 423 29.61 -9.79 40.40
C ASP A 423 30.82 -9.22 41.14
N GLU A 424 30.74 -8.00 41.65
CA GLU A 424 31.85 -7.31 42.33
C GLU A 424 32.52 -8.11 43.47
N LYS A 425 31.83 -9.08 44.06
CA LYS A 425 32.31 -9.82 45.24
C LYS A 425 33.36 -10.92 44.95
N ASN A 426 33.48 -11.38 43.71
CA ASN A 426 34.34 -12.51 43.33
C ASN A 426 35.39 -12.18 42.27
N VAL A 427 35.63 -10.90 41.99
CA VAL A 427 36.55 -10.48 40.92
C VAL A 427 37.97 -10.39 41.46
N ASP A 428 38.87 -11.15 40.86
CA ASP A 428 40.32 -11.09 41.15
C ASP A 428 40.90 -9.82 40.45
N ARG A 429 41.18 -8.80 41.26
CA ARG A 429 41.68 -7.50 40.77
C ARG A 429 43.09 -7.59 40.19
N ASP A 430 43.95 -8.47 40.70
CA ASP A 430 45.30 -8.67 40.17
C ASP A 430 45.23 -9.39 38.81
N ARG A 431 44.32 -10.32 38.65
CA ARG A 431 44.11 -11.03 37.41
C ARG A 431 43.56 -10.08 36.30
N ILE A 432 42.74 -9.09 36.65
CA ILE A 432 42.25 -8.09 35.68
C ILE A 432 43.43 -7.34 35.02
N LEU A 433 44.50 -7.06 35.74
CA LEU A 433 45.67 -6.35 35.21
C LEU A 433 46.48 -7.15 34.19
N HIS A 434 46.49 -8.47 34.32
CA HIS A 434 47.36 -9.34 33.56
C HIS A 434 46.65 -10.27 32.56
N ASP A 435 45.36 -10.56 32.78
CA ASP A 435 44.52 -11.42 31.92
C ASP A 435 43.47 -10.59 31.15
N LYS A 436 43.77 -10.27 29.87
CA LYS A 436 42.88 -9.47 29.01
C LYS A 436 41.51 -10.09 28.84
N PRO A 437 41.33 -11.38 28.54
CA PRO A 437 40.00 -12.00 28.46
C PRO A 437 39.20 -11.87 29.75
N TYR A 438 39.82 -12.12 30.88
CA TYR A 438 39.20 -12.02 32.20
C TYR A 438 38.76 -10.60 32.53
N ALA A 439 39.63 -9.61 32.26
CA ALA A 439 39.28 -8.20 32.43
C ALA A 439 38.08 -7.81 31.57
N PHE A 440 38.03 -8.30 30.33
CA PHE A 440 36.95 -8.00 29.41
C PHE A 440 35.60 -8.56 29.88
N GLU A 441 35.56 -9.80 30.37
CA GLU A 441 34.35 -10.42 30.92
C GLU A 441 33.80 -9.66 32.13
N HIS A 442 34.66 -9.14 33.00
CA HIS A 442 34.24 -8.54 34.27
C HIS A 442 34.00 -7.01 34.16
N MET A 443 34.79 -6.31 33.35
CA MET A 443 34.66 -4.83 33.22
C MET A 443 33.76 -4.37 32.10
N CYS A 444 33.50 -5.19 31.14
CA CYS A 444 32.61 -4.86 29.99
C CYS A 444 31.43 -5.82 29.90
N ALA A 445 31.08 -6.51 30.97
CA ALA A 445 30.04 -7.53 30.98
C ALA A 445 28.69 -7.01 30.45
N ASN A 446 28.28 -5.81 30.89
CA ASN A 446 27.02 -5.19 30.44
C ASN A 446 27.05 -4.82 28.96
N ASP A 447 28.18 -4.26 28.47
CA ASP A 447 28.35 -3.90 27.06
C ASP A 447 28.39 -5.17 26.18
N ALA A 448 29.09 -6.19 26.64
CA ALA A 448 29.17 -7.49 25.96
C ALA A 448 27.77 -8.18 25.91
N ALA A 449 27.02 -8.13 27.01
CA ALA A 449 25.65 -8.65 27.07
C ALA A 449 24.71 -7.90 26.13
N ASN A 450 24.82 -6.55 26.05
CA ASN A 450 24.05 -5.74 25.14
C ASN A 450 24.38 -6.07 23.67
N LEU A 451 25.67 -6.18 23.33
CA LEU A 451 26.11 -6.58 22.00
C LEU A 451 25.57 -7.96 21.61
N GLN A 452 25.68 -8.94 22.54
CA GLN A 452 25.14 -10.29 22.32
C GLN A 452 23.62 -10.28 22.12
N LYS A 453 22.90 -9.40 22.84
CA LYS A 453 21.46 -9.21 22.68
C LYS A 453 21.11 -8.72 21.28
N ILE A 454 21.81 -7.68 20.77
CA ILE A 454 21.59 -7.16 19.40
C ILE A 454 21.93 -8.24 18.36
N HIS A 455 23.01 -8.98 18.56
CA HIS A 455 23.39 -10.09 17.69
C HIS A 455 22.31 -11.18 17.65
N ASN A 456 21.76 -11.53 18.80
CA ASN A 456 20.67 -12.49 18.90
C ASN A 456 19.39 -11.97 18.23
N GLN A 457 19.09 -10.66 18.36
CA GLN A 457 17.96 -10.01 17.65
C GLN A 457 18.12 -10.12 16.14
N LEU A 458 19.31 -9.87 15.61
CA LEU A 458 19.58 -10.00 14.18
C LEU A 458 19.41 -11.46 13.70
N GLY A 459 19.92 -12.43 14.46
CA GLY A 459 19.74 -13.85 14.15
C GLY A 459 18.26 -14.28 14.17
N TYR A 460 17.49 -13.78 15.15
CA TYR A 460 16.05 -14.00 15.21
C TYR A 460 15.33 -13.37 14.01
N ALA A 461 15.66 -12.11 13.66
CA ALA A 461 15.09 -11.44 12.49
C ALA A 461 15.41 -12.21 11.20
N ASN A 462 16.64 -12.71 11.03
CA ASN A 462 17.01 -13.56 9.90
C ASN A 462 16.09 -14.78 9.79
N LYS A 463 15.90 -15.51 10.90
CA LYS A 463 15.05 -16.73 10.91
C LYS A 463 13.60 -16.42 10.58
N MET A 464 13.03 -15.38 11.20
CA MET A 464 11.62 -15.03 10.98
C MET A 464 11.41 -14.48 9.58
N ASN A 465 12.27 -13.58 9.10
CA ASN A 465 12.16 -13.03 7.75
C ASN A 465 12.27 -14.13 6.68
N MET A 466 13.18 -15.07 6.84
CA MET A 466 13.29 -16.23 5.91
C MET A 466 12.02 -17.08 5.92
N ARG A 467 11.41 -17.31 7.10
CA ARG A 467 10.15 -18.04 7.23
C ARG A 467 9.01 -17.30 6.51
N GLU A 468 8.89 -16.00 6.74
CA GLU A 468 7.86 -15.16 6.10
C GLU A 468 8.04 -15.11 4.58
N LEU A 469 9.28 -14.98 4.09
CA LEU A 469 9.58 -14.97 2.66
C LEU A 469 9.24 -16.31 1.98
N LYS A 470 9.56 -17.45 2.61
CA LYS A 470 9.18 -18.78 2.11
C LYS A 470 7.66 -18.96 2.05
N LYS A 471 6.96 -18.51 3.11
CA LYS A 471 5.50 -18.52 3.16
C LYS A 471 4.93 -17.69 2.00
N MET A 472 5.44 -16.46 1.82
CA MET A 472 5.05 -15.58 0.73
C MET A 472 5.17 -16.23 -0.65
N ILE A 473 6.34 -16.79 -0.97
CA ILE A 473 6.58 -17.39 -2.28
C ILE A 473 5.55 -18.49 -2.57
N LYS A 474 5.32 -19.37 -1.60
CA LYS A 474 4.33 -20.45 -1.72
C LYS A 474 2.92 -19.92 -1.92
N GLU A 475 2.49 -18.97 -1.10
CA GLU A 475 1.14 -18.38 -1.18
C GLU A 475 0.94 -17.55 -2.44
N TYR A 476 1.99 -16.83 -2.87
CA TYR A 476 1.95 -16.05 -4.11
C TYR A 476 1.73 -16.96 -5.34
N CYS A 477 2.47 -18.07 -5.43
CA CYS A 477 2.29 -19.04 -6.52
C CYS A 477 0.85 -19.58 -6.57
N VAL A 478 0.28 -19.98 -5.43
CA VAL A 478 -1.10 -20.48 -5.35
C VAL A 478 -2.10 -19.39 -5.79
N ARG A 479 -2.00 -18.20 -5.19
CA ARG A 479 -2.91 -17.07 -5.51
C ARG A 479 -2.81 -16.63 -6.97
N TYR A 480 -1.61 -16.64 -7.55
CA TYR A 480 -1.41 -16.28 -8.95
C TYR A 480 -2.10 -17.29 -9.88
N VAL A 481 -1.88 -18.59 -9.67
CA VAL A 481 -2.51 -19.66 -10.46
C VAL A 481 -4.03 -19.60 -10.33
N ASP A 482 -4.56 -19.49 -9.12
CA ASP A 482 -6.00 -19.40 -8.87
C ASP A 482 -6.63 -18.17 -9.52
N ASN A 483 -5.93 -17.02 -9.48
CA ASN A 483 -6.42 -15.80 -10.10
C ASN A 483 -6.47 -15.91 -11.65
N ILE A 484 -5.41 -16.46 -12.26
CA ILE A 484 -5.38 -16.69 -13.73
C ILE A 484 -6.44 -17.72 -14.15
N LYS A 485 -6.63 -18.77 -13.36
CA LYS A 485 -7.68 -19.76 -13.61
C LYS A 485 -9.06 -19.12 -13.61
N LYS A 486 -9.41 -18.35 -12.57
CA LYS A 486 -10.66 -17.61 -12.49
C LYS A 486 -10.84 -16.61 -13.63
N PHE A 487 -9.77 -15.88 -13.97
CA PHE A 487 -9.79 -14.98 -15.11
C PHE A 487 -10.17 -15.72 -16.41
N ASN A 488 -9.55 -16.86 -16.69
CA ASN A 488 -9.86 -17.66 -17.88
C ASN A 488 -11.29 -18.22 -17.86
N GLU A 489 -11.74 -18.73 -16.72
CA GLU A 489 -13.10 -19.28 -16.54
C GLU A 489 -14.19 -18.22 -16.79
N GLU A 490 -13.94 -16.96 -16.43
CA GLU A 490 -14.87 -15.86 -16.64
C GLU A 490 -14.73 -15.22 -18.03
N PHE A 491 -13.50 -15.07 -18.55
CA PHE A 491 -13.20 -14.33 -19.78
C PHE A 491 -13.52 -15.13 -21.04
N TYR A 492 -13.21 -16.42 -21.06
CA TYR A 492 -13.42 -17.29 -22.21
C TYR A 492 -14.90 -17.34 -22.70
N PRO A 493 -15.91 -17.47 -21.83
CA PRO A 493 -17.31 -17.40 -22.25
C PRO A 493 -17.67 -16.08 -22.94
N SER A 494 -17.08 -14.94 -22.50
CA SER A 494 -17.34 -13.63 -23.10
C SER A 494 -16.79 -13.51 -24.53
N ILE A 495 -15.72 -14.24 -24.87
CA ILE A 495 -15.23 -14.35 -26.25
C ILE A 495 -16.25 -15.10 -27.12
N ASN A 496 -16.82 -16.18 -26.60
CA ASN A 496 -17.85 -16.95 -27.30
C ASN A 496 -19.11 -16.12 -27.51
N ASP A 497 -19.51 -15.29 -26.53
CA ASP A 497 -20.61 -14.34 -26.67
C ASP A 497 -20.35 -13.35 -27.83
N LEU A 498 -19.12 -12.88 -27.96
CA LEU A 498 -18.70 -11.98 -29.04
C LEU A 498 -18.72 -12.69 -30.41
N ILE A 499 -18.17 -13.90 -30.50
CA ILE A 499 -18.21 -14.72 -31.72
C ILE A 499 -19.67 -15.00 -32.12
N GLY A 500 -20.54 -15.34 -31.16
CA GLY A 500 -21.96 -15.53 -31.39
C GLY A 500 -22.66 -14.29 -31.96
N SER A 501 -22.33 -13.12 -31.43
CA SER A 501 -22.87 -11.83 -31.91
C SER A 501 -22.47 -11.54 -33.36
N TRP A 502 -21.21 -11.81 -33.75
CA TRP A 502 -20.73 -11.67 -35.11
C TRP A 502 -21.36 -12.72 -36.04
N SER A 503 -21.50 -13.96 -35.59
CA SER A 503 -22.15 -15.05 -36.37
C SER A 503 -23.62 -14.74 -36.66
N ASN A 504 -24.35 -14.16 -35.69
CA ASN A 504 -25.73 -13.73 -35.89
C ASN A 504 -25.83 -12.61 -36.95
N MET A 505 -24.90 -11.63 -36.91
CA MET A 505 -24.84 -10.56 -37.91
C MET A 505 -24.53 -11.13 -39.29
N GLN A 506 -23.57 -12.07 -39.41
CA GLN A 506 -23.24 -12.71 -40.67
C GLN A 506 -24.45 -13.47 -41.25
N ASN A 507 -25.15 -14.24 -40.45
CA ASN A 507 -26.34 -14.98 -40.86
C ASN A 507 -27.44 -14.02 -41.37
N PHE A 508 -27.65 -12.89 -40.69
CA PHE A 508 -28.60 -11.86 -41.14
C PHE A 508 -28.23 -11.32 -42.51
N VAL A 509 -26.95 -10.97 -42.76
CA VAL A 509 -26.48 -10.45 -44.06
C VAL A 509 -26.65 -11.50 -45.17
N MET A 510 -26.33 -12.76 -44.90
CA MET A 510 -26.51 -13.85 -45.88
C MET A 510 -27.97 -14.09 -46.23
N CYS A 511 -28.88 -14.10 -45.26
CA CYS A 511 -30.33 -14.22 -45.53
C CYS A 511 -30.91 -13.00 -46.28
N ALA A 512 -30.40 -11.80 -46.04
CA ALA A 512 -30.83 -10.59 -46.74
C ALA A 512 -30.44 -10.60 -48.23
N ASN A 513 -29.39 -11.28 -48.62
CA ASN A 513 -28.87 -11.38 -49.98
C ASN A 513 -29.42 -12.57 -50.78
N MET A 514 -30.22 -13.45 -50.17
CA MET A 514 -30.85 -14.56 -50.93
C MET A 514 -31.85 -14.00 -51.91
N PRO A 515 -31.72 -14.28 -53.25
CA PRO A 515 -32.75 -13.97 -54.19
C PRO A 515 -34.02 -14.75 -53.82
N LYS A 516 -35.17 -14.03 -53.78
CA LYS A 516 -36.46 -14.73 -53.61
C LYS A 516 -36.56 -15.87 -54.63
N ALA A 517 -36.79 -17.08 -54.17
CA ALA A 517 -37.07 -18.20 -55.04
C ALA A 517 -38.13 -17.75 -56.07
N PRO A 518 -37.96 -18.05 -57.39
CA PRO A 518 -38.94 -17.67 -58.40
C PRO A 518 -40.27 -18.29 -57.99
N SER A 519 -41.32 -17.42 -57.94
CA SER A 519 -42.68 -17.90 -57.70
C SER A 519 -43.01 -18.96 -58.75
N ALA A 520 -43.48 -20.13 -58.31
CA ALA A 520 -43.91 -21.19 -59.19
C ALA A 520 -44.91 -20.63 -60.23
N PRO A 521 -44.76 -20.97 -61.51
CA PRO A 521 -45.68 -20.53 -62.52
C PRO A 521 -47.08 -21.08 -62.20
N LYS A 522 -48.08 -20.17 -62.27
CA LYS A 522 -49.52 -20.51 -62.10
C LYS A 522 -49.98 -21.41 -63.23
#